data_d3c126e16ed89164639837c0c351ef2b
#
_entry.id   d3c126e16ed89164639837c0c351ef2b
#
_cell.length_a   1.000
_cell.length_b   1.000
_cell.length_c   1.000
_cell.angle_alpha   90.00
_cell.angle_beta   90.00
_cell.angle_gamma   90.00
#
_symmetry.space_group_name_H-M   'P 1'
#
loop_
_entity.id
_entity.type
_entity.pdbx_description
1 polymer ?
#
loop_
_entity_poly.entity_id
_entity_poly.type
_entity_poly.pdbx_seq_one_letter_code
_entity_poly.pdbx_strand_id
1 'polypeptide(L)'
;PELARVAAPAAPERLHNLELTLRGQPVLVNLEPLDGGGFVAVFRDRAEALALAEELTHARGFVDVLRAQTHEYQNRLHVLSGLLQLGRGDEALRVLNAEIHADAQFRQLLRDVQVPRLVALLAGKRERAQELGIDFSVTEGSSLGPQWERHADTLVSAVGNLTQNAFEALAGQPGRVTVLIGEDPEGMQIEVEDSGPGVPADLSGALYTRGASSKGEGRGYGLHGVMGRVQALGGQLRHTRRDGRTVFQLSLPAPTPPALTVPDEPGVRSGP
;
A
#
# COMPACT_ATOMS: atom_id res chain seq x y z
N PRO A 1 -29.81 25.89 2.42
CA PRO A 1 -29.84 26.80 3.59
C PRO A 1 -28.41 27.24 3.98
N GLU A 2 -27.37 26.37 3.88
CA GLU A 2 -25.98 26.70 4.27
C GLU A 2 -25.30 27.68 3.29
N LEU A 3 -25.46 27.48 1.98
CA LEU A 3 -24.97 28.39 0.95
C LEU A 3 -25.57 29.80 1.08
N ALA A 4 -26.84 29.90 1.49
CA ALA A 4 -27.50 31.18 1.71
C ALA A 4 -26.97 31.93 2.94
N ARG A 5 -26.38 31.24 3.93
CA ARG A 5 -25.72 31.85 5.09
C ARG A 5 -24.34 32.43 4.75
N VAL A 6 -23.63 31.78 3.82
CA VAL A 6 -22.28 32.18 3.37
C VAL A 6 -22.36 33.31 2.33
N ALA A 7 -23.47 33.37 1.58
CA ALA A 7 -23.74 34.39 0.56
C ALA A 7 -24.58 35.58 1.08
N ALA A 8 -24.73 35.77 2.41
CA ALA A 8 -25.49 36.91 2.99
C ALA A 8 -24.75 38.24 2.82
N PRO A 9 -25.42 39.40 2.85
CA PRO A 9 -25.27 40.56 2.00
C PRO A 9 -24.12 41.57 2.27
N ALA A 10 -23.05 41.15 2.86
CA ALA A 10 -21.78 41.89 2.76
C ALA A 10 -21.02 41.27 1.58
N ALA A 11 -20.51 42.07 0.63
CA ALA A 11 -19.86 41.62 -0.61
C ALA A 11 -19.08 40.31 -0.39
N PRO A 12 -19.41 39.23 -1.11
CA PRO A 12 -18.82 37.94 -0.82
C PRO A 12 -17.32 38.04 -1.04
N GLU A 13 -16.53 37.76 0.00
CA GLU A 13 -15.09 37.61 -0.13
C GLU A 13 -14.82 36.34 -0.99
N ARG A 14 -13.73 36.36 -1.72
CA ARG A 14 -13.24 35.12 -2.41
C ARG A 14 -13.06 34.03 -1.38
N LEU A 15 -13.81 32.96 -1.52
CA LEU A 15 -13.69 31.79 -0.65
C LEU A 15 -13.20 30.58 -1.48
N HIS A 16 -12.12 29.95 -1.02
CA HIS A 16 -11.56 28.78 -1.65
C HIS A 16 -11.64 27.58 -0.71
N ASN A 17 -11.99 26.43 -1.29
CA ASN A 17 -12.03 25.13 -0.60
C ASN A 17 -12.96 25.10 0.63
N LEU A 18 -14.10 25.80 0.57
CA LEU A 18 -15.11 25.72 1.61
C LEU A 18 -15.74 24.32 1.62
N GLU A 19 -15.66 23.64 2.75
CA GLU A 19 -16.28 22.31 2.90
C GLU A 19 -17.77 22.48 3.20
N LEU A 20 -18.63 21.95 2.33
CA LEU A 20 -20.08 21.93 2.51
C LEU A 20 -20.63 20.51 2.27
N THR A 21 -21.79 20.23 2.86
CA THR A 21 -22.53 19.00 2.58
C THR A 21 -23.70 19.31 1.65
N LEU A 22 -23.67 18.81 0.43
CA LEU A 22 -24.75 18.97 -0.54
C LEU A 22 -25.48 17.65 -0.75
N ARG A 23 -26.77 17.58 -0.43
CA ARG A 23 -27.58 16.35 -0.50
C ARG A 23 -26.97 15.15 0.22
N GLY A 24 -26.28 15.38 1.33
CA GLY A 24 -25.64 14.33 2.12
C GLY A 24 -24.23 13.93 1.66
N GLN A 25 -23.71 14.57 0.59
CA GLN A 25 -22.35 14.34 0.11
C GLN A 25 -21.42 15.52 0.41
N PRO A 26 -20.22 15.30 0.91
CA PRO A 26 -19.24 16.35 1.18
C PRO A 26 -18.68 16.89 -0.14
N VAL A 27 -18.78 18.21 -0.34
CA VAL A 27 -18.27 18.90 -1.53
C VAL A 27 -17.36 20.05 -1.13
N LEU A 28 -16.36 20.34 -1.96
CA LEU A 28 -15.53 21.54 -1.86
C LEU A 28 -16.12 22.59 -2.78
N VAL A 29 -16.32 23.80 -2.23
CA VAL A 29 -16.92 24.92 -2.96
C VAL A 29 -15.94 26.07 -3.02
N ASN A 30 -15.74 26.60 -4.23
CA ASN A 30 -15.06 27.87 -4.45
C ASN A 30 -16.09 28.92 -4.85
N LEU A 31 -16.06 30.08 -4.19
CA LEU A 31 -16.94 31.22 -4.48
C LEU A 31 -16.12 32.38 -5.03
N GLU A 32 -16.47 32.87 -6.22
CA GLU A 32 -15.89 34.06 -6.81
C GLU A 32 -16.95 35.14 -7.04
N PRO A 33 -16.77 36.35 -6.49
CA PRO A 33 -17.70 37.46 -6.70
C PRO A 33 -17.66 37.97 -8.16
N LEU A 34 -18.79 38.44 -8.67
CA LEU A 34 -18.94 39.08 -9.97
C LEU A 34 -19.05 40.60 -9.86
N ASP A 35 -18.44 41.33 -10.78
CA ASP A 35 -18.43 42.83 -10.80
C ASP A 35 -19.82 43.46 -10.91
N GLY A 36 -20.87 42.73 -11.27
CA GLY A 36 -22.25 43.16 -11.39
C GLY A 36 -23.16 42.77 -10.20
N GLY A 37 -22.60 42.25 -9.13
CA GLY A 37 -23.32 41.61 -8.05
C GLY A 37 -23.63 40.15 -8.30
N GLY A 38 -23.61 39.34 -7.25
CA GLY A 38 -23.71 37.87 -7.33
C GLY A 38 -22.35 37.19 -7.23
N PHE A 39 -22.34 35.90 -7.41
CA PHE A 39 -21.12 35.07 -7.34
C PHE A 39 -21.22 33.83 -8.25
N VAL A 40 -20.06 33.31 -8.67
CA VAL A 40 -19.93 32.00 -9.29
C VAL A 40 -19.52 31.01 -8.22
N ALA A 41 -20.27 29.91 -8.09
CA ALA A 41 -19.94 28.81 -7.19
C ALA A 41 -19.49 27.60 -8.01
N VAL A 42 -18.26 27.14 -7.79
CA VAL A 42 -17.71 25.92 -8.41
C VAL A 42 -17.69 24.83 -7.35
N PHE A 43 -18.39 23.74 -7.63
CA PHE A 43 -18.48 22.57 -6.75
C PHE A 43 -17.55 21.50 -7.26
N ARG A 44 -16.76 20.92 -6.35
CA ARG A 44 -15.94 19.73 -6.64
C ARG A 44 -16.30 18.62 -5.67
N ASP A 45 -16.40 17.41 -6.17
CA ASP A 45 -16.54 16.23 -5.34
C ASP A 45 -15.26 16.06 -4.50
N ARG A 46 -15.43 15.96 -3.19
CA ARG A 46 -14.30 15.75 -2.28
C ARG A 46 -13.64 14.37 -2.50
N ALA A 47 -14.41 13.35 -2.89
CA ALA A 47 -13.89 12.04 -3.18
C ALA A 47 -12.96 12.04 -4.40
N GLU A 48 -13.31 12.79 -5.45
CA GLU A 48 -12.48 12.96 -6.65
C GLU A 48 -11.18 13.71 -6.33
N ALA A 49 -11.27 14.79 -5.55
CA ALA A 49 -10.11 15.57 -5.13
C ALA A 49 -9.15 14.75 -4.24
N LEU A 50 -9.70 13.93 -3.33
CA LEU A 50 -8.91 13.03 -2.49
C LEU A 50 -8.26 11.92 -3.30
N ALA A 51 -8.99 11.28 -4.24
CA ALA A 51 -8.45 10.24 -5.10
C ALA A 51 -7.29 10.78 -5.95
N LEU A 52 -7.43 11.98 -6.54
CA LEU A 52 -6.36 12.62 -7.30
C LEU A 52 -5.15 13.00 -6.43
N ALA A 53 -5.38 13.45 -5.20
CA ALA A 53 -4.31 13.73 -4.24
C ALA A 53 -3.57 12.46 -3.80
N GLU A 54 -4.29 11.36 -3.60
CA GLU A 54 -3.70 10.04 -3.32
C GLU A 54 -2.87 9.54 -4.51
N GLU A 55 -3.39 9.66 -5.74
CA GLU A 55 -2.68 9.27 -6.95
C GLU A 55 -1.40 10.09 -7.16
N LEU A 56 -1.45 11.39 -6.94
CA LEU A 56 -0.27 12.28 -6.98
C LEU A 56 0.75 11.93 -5.89
N THR A 57 0.29 11.56 -4.70
CA THR A 57 1.16 11.15 -3.59
C THR A 57 1.83 9.82 -3.91
N HIS A 58 1.10 8.86 -4.49
CA HIS A 58 1.66 7.60 -4.96
C HIS A 58 2.67 7.79 -6.09
N ALA A 59 2.36 8.65 -7.07
CA ALA A 59 3.27 8.95 -8.17
C ALA A 59 4.57 9.62 -7.69
N ARG A 60 4.47 10.57 -6.75
CA ARG A 60 5.66 11.19 -6.13
C ARG A 60 6.47 10.18 -5.35
N GLY A 61 5.84 9.35 -4.53
CA GLY A 61 6.52 8.28 -3.79
C GLY A 61 7.25 7.31 -4.70
N PHE A 62 6.68 6.98 -5.87
CA PHE A 62 7.34 6.15 -6.88
C PHE A 62 8.59 6.82 -7.49
N VAL A 63 8.52 8.12 -7.79
CA VAL A 63 9.67 8.89 -8.29
C VAL A 63 10.78 8.98 -7.25
N ASP A 64 10.41 9.17 -5.97
CA ASP A 64 11.39 9.25 -4.89
C ASP A 64 12.08 7.89 -4.66
N VAL A 65 11.35 6.77 -4.76
CA VAL A 65 11.92 5.41 -4.74
C VAL A 65 12.90 5.22 -5.91
N LEU A 66 12.54 5.60 -7.12
CA LEU A 66 13.45 5.49 -8.29
C LEU A 66 14.72 6.34 -8.12
N ARG A 67 14.61 7.53 -7.56
CA ARG A 67 15.78 8.37 -7.25
C ARG A 67 16.68 7.74 -6.18
N ALA A 68 16.08 7.22 -5.11
CA ALA A 68 16.81 6.53 -4.05
C ALA A 68 17.56 5.32 -4.62
N GLN A 69 16.93 4.49 -5.45
CA GLN A 69 17.56 3.36 -6.14
C GLN A 69 18.77 3.80 -6.98
N THR A 70 18.64 4.89 -7.73
CA THR A 70 19.74 5.40 -8.56
C THR A 70 20.93 5.83 -7.69
N HIS A 71 20.67 6.52 -6.58
CA HIS A 71 21.71 6.93 -5.64
C HIS A 71 22.39 5.74 -4.95
N GLU A 72 21.62 4.76 -4.53
CA GLU A 72 22.13 3.54 -3.90
C GLU A 72 23.03 2.75 -4.87
N TYR A 73 22.58 2.57 -6.11
CA TYR A 73 23.38 1.93 -7.15
C TYR A 73 24.72 2.66 -7.39
N GLN A 74 24.70 3.99 -7.46
CA GLN A 74 25.92 4.79 -7.57
C GLN A 74 26.85 4.61 -6.37
N ASN A 75 26.30 4.61 -5.15
CA ASN A 75 27.09 4.39 -3.93
C ASN A 75 27.76 3.01 -3.92
N ARG A 76 27.04 1.97 -4.34
CA ARG A 76 27.60 0.61 -4.44
C ARG A 76 28.73 0.52 -5.45
N LEU A 77 28.57 1.15 -6.62
CA LEU A 77 29.64 1.23 -7.61
C LEU A 77 30.87 1.98 -7.06
N HIS A 78 30.67 3.05 -6.28
CA HIS A 78 31.77 3.77 -5.64
C HIS A 78 32.50 2.89 -4.59
N VAL A 79 31.76 2.13 -3.77
CA VAL A 79 32.37 1.20 -2.80
C VAL A 79 33.18 0.13 -3.49
N LEU A 80 32.62 -0.51 -4.54
CA LEU A 80 33.35 -1.53 -5.32
C LEU A 80 34.58 -0.95 -5.99
N SER A 81 34.47 0.23 -6.62
CA SER A 81 35.58 0.92 -7.25
C SER A 81 36.68 1.27 -6.21
N GLY A 82 36.30 1.78 -5.04
CA GLY A 82 37.22 2.08 -3.95
C GLY A 82 37.96 0.85 -3.44
N LEU A 83 37.26 -0.27 -3.24
CA LEU A 83 37.88 -1.54 -2.83
C LEU A 83 38.88 -2.05 -3.87
N LEU A 84 38.55 -1.97 -5.15
CA LEU A 84 39.45 -2.37 -6.24
C LEU A 84 40.71 -1.45 -6.32
N GLN A 85 40.51 -0.14 -6.18
CA GLN A 85 41.65 0.81 -6.18
C GLN A 85 42.59 0.61 -4.99
N LEU A 86 42.07 0.15 -3.84
CA LEU A 86 42.84 -0.20 -2.66
C LEU A 86 43.49 -1.58 -2.73
N GLY A 87 43.34 -2.31 -3.83
CA GLY A 87 43.86 -3.69 -4.00
C GLY A 87 43.12 -4.76 -3.20
N ARG A 88 41.92 -4.42 -2.64
CA ARG A 88 41.12 -5.33 -1.81
C ARG A 88 40.08 -6.12 -2.66
N GLY A 89 40.58 -6.79 -3.71
CA GLY A 89 39.75 -7.51 -4.68
C GLY A 89 38.86 -8.56 -4.06
N ASP A 90 39.35 -9.32 -3.06
CA ASP A 90 38.57 -10.35 -2.37
C ASP A 90 37.38 -9.79 -1.60
N GLU A 91 37.51 -8.57 -1.06
CA GLU A 91 36.39 -7.91 -0.40
C GLU A 91 35.37 -7.38 -1.41
N ALA A 92 35.85 -6.82 -2.52
CA ALA A 92 34.95 -6.42 -3.61
C ALA A 92 34.15 -7.59 -4.14
N LEU A 93 34.80 -8.78 -4.30
CA LEU A 93 34.12 -10.02 -4.69
C LEU A 93 33.09 -10.49 -3.64
N ARG A 94 33.39 -10.37 -2.34
CA ARG A 94 32.41 -10.73 -1.31
C ARG A 94 31.16 -9.82 -1.35
N VAL A 95 31.35 -8.51 -1.49
CA VAL A 95 30.26 -7.54 -1.63
C VAL A 95 29.43 -7.88 -2.89
N LEU A 96 30.07 -8.10 -4.01
CA LEU A 96 29.42 -8.43 -5.29
C LEU A 96 28.63 -9.74 -5.20
N ASN A 97 29.21 -10.79 -4.60
CA ASN A 97 28.54 -12.08 -4.44
C ASN A 97 27.34 -11.99 -3.50
N ALA A 98 27.44 -11.21 -2.41
CA ALA A 98 26.29 -10.98 -1.52
C ALA A 98 25.14 -10.31 -2.27
N GLU A 99 25.41 -9.35 -3.14
CA GLU A 99 24.41 -8.69 -3.98
C GLU A 99 23.81 -9.65 -5.04
N ILE A 100 24.66 -10.43 -5.72
CA ILE A 100 24.18 -11.41 -6.71
C ILE A 100 23.22 -12.42 -6.07
N HIS A 101 23.50 -12.88 -4.86
CA HIS A 101 22.59 -13.79 -4.15
C HIS A 101 21.30 -13.13 -3.72
N ALA A 102 21.36 -11.91 -3.21
CA ALA A 102 20.19 -11.12 -2.86
C ALA A 102 19.33 -10.81 -4.09
N ASP A 103 19.95 -10.51 -5.23
CA ASP A 103 19.28 -10.32 -6.52
C ASP A 103 18.70 -11.62 -7.09
N ALA A 104 19.31 -12.77 -6.82
CA ALA A 104 18.78 -14.06 -7.27
C ALA A 104 17.47 -14.42 -6.55
N GLN A 105 17.41 -14.23 -5.23
CA GLN A 105 16.18 -14.43 -4.44
C GLN A 105 15.08 -13.46 -4.87
N PHE A 106 15.44 -12.21 -5.10
CA PHE A 106 14.49 -11.21 -5.58
C PHE A 106 13.99 -11.52 -7.01
N ARG A 107 14.88 -11.98 -7.91
CA ARG A 107 14.47 -12.44 -9.24
C ARG A 107 13.57 -13.69 -9.20
N GLN A 108 13.75 -14.57 -8.23
CA GLN A 108 12.85 -15.69 -7.97
C GLN A 108 11.46 -15.17 -7.59
N LEU A 109 11.39 -14.26 -6.60
CA LEU A 109 10.14 -13.61 -6.20
C LEU A 109 9.43 -12.93 -7.37
N LEU A 110 10.18 -12.25 -8.26
CA LEU A 110 9.63 -11.63 -9.46
C LEU A 110 8.97 -12.62 -10.43
N ARG A 111 9.39 -13.88 -10.43
CA ARG A 111 8.80 -14.92 -11.28
C ARG A 111 7.57 -15.56 -10.65
N ASP A 112 7.60 -15.76 -9.36
CA ASP A 112 6.61 -16.57 -8.63
C ASP A 112 5.44 -15.71 -8.12
N VAL A 113 5.67 -14.40 -7.87
CA VAL A 113 4.62 -13.42 -7.51
C VAL A 113 4.26 -12.59 -8.74
N GLN A 114 3.17 -12.98 -9.44
CA GLN A 114 2.76 -12.38 -10.71
C GLN A 114 1.81 -11.18 -10.53
N VAL A 115 2.06 -10.38 -9.49
CA VAL A 115 1.40 -9.09 -9.20
C VAL A 115 2.48 -8.00 -9.15
N PRO A 116 2.82 -7.35 -10.29
CA PRO A 116 3.97 -6.46 -10.43
C PRO A 116 4.01 -5.34 -9.40
N ARG A 117 2.85 -4.77 -9.07
CA ARG A 117 2.75 -3.68 -8.08
C ARG A 117 3.10 -4.14 -6.66
N LEU A 118 2.74 -5.38 -6.30
CA LEU A 118 3.12 -5.97 -5.02
C LEU A 118 4.62 -6.26 -4.96
N VAL A 119 5.20 -6.75 -6.05
CA VAL A 119 6.64 -6.97 -6.17
C VAL A 119 7.41 -5.65 -6.02
N ALA A 120 6.97 -4.58 -6.70
CA ALA A 120 7.58 -3.26 -6.57
C ALA A 120 7.51 -2.72 -5.11
N LEU A 121 6.38 -2.92 -4.43
CA LEU A 121 6.24 -2.57 -3.02
C LEU A 121 7.26 -3.33 -2.15
N LEU A 122 7.37 -4.66 -2.31
CA LEU A 122 8.28 -5.50 -1.53
C LEU A 122 9.74 -5.11 -1.75
N ALA A 123 10.11 -4.73 -3.00
CA ALA A 123 11.43 -4.18 -3.31
C ALA A 123 11.71 -2.91 -2.50
N GLY A 124 10.84 -1.92 -2.57
CA GLY A 124 11.01 -0.68 -1.80
C GLY A 124 11.00 -0.89 -0.29
N LYS A 125 10.23 -1.88 0.22
CA LYS A 125 10.26 -2.24 1.64
C LYS A 125 11.57 -2.89 2.06
N ARG A 126 12.18 -3.69 1.21
CA ARG A 126 13.51 -4.27 1.45
C ARG A 126 14.59 -3.18 1.58
N GLU A 127 14.60 -2.22 0.64
CA GLU A 127 15.52 -1.09 0.70
C GLU A 127 15.31 -0.28 1.99
N ARG A 128 14.08 0.03 2.32
CA ARG A 128 13.75 0.74 3.55
C ARG A 128 14.17 -0.01 4.81
N ALA A 129 14.04 -1.34 4.84
CA ALA A 129 14.49 -2.17 5.94
C ALA A 129 16.02 -2.11 6.11
N GLN A 130 16.78 -2.13 5.01
CA GLN A 130 18.24 -1.98 5.03
C GLN A 130 18.66 -0.64 5.66
N GLU A 131 18.02 0.48 5.28
CA GLU A 131 18.26 1.79 5.88
C GLU A 131 18.01 1.81 7.40
N LEU A 132 17.03 1.02 7.86
CA LEU A 132 16.62 0.90 9.27
C LEU A 132 17.43 -0.14 10.04
N GLY A 133 18.33 -0.90 9.40
CA GLY A 133 19.06 -2.00 10.01
C GLY A 133 18.19 -3.20 10.36
N ILE A 134 17.05 -3.39 9.66
CA ILE A 134 16.10 -4.48 9.84
C ILE A 134 16.39 -5.58 8.82
N ASP A 135 16.44 -6.84 9.27
CA ASP A 135 16.52 -8.02 8.41
C ASP A 135 15.14 -8.28 7.77
N PHE A 136 14.98 -7.92 6.50
CA PHE A 136 13.73 -8.11 5.77
C PHE A 136 13.87 -9.20 4.71
N SER A 137 12.97 -10.17 4.75
CA SER A 137 12.95 -11.27 3.79
C SER A 137 11.54 -11.62 3.33
N VAL A 138 11.45 -12.16 2.12
CA VAL A 138 10.25 -12.87 1.65
C VAL A 138 10.58 -14.35 1.66
N THR A 139 9.68 -15.16 2.25
CA THR A 139 9.90 -16.60 2.42
C THR A 139 10.02 -17.29 1.08
N GLU A 140 10.99 -18.22 0.97
CA GLU A 140 11.12 -19.10 -0.20
C GLU A 140 9.83 -19.87 -0.44
N GLY A 141 9.46 -20.04 -1.72
CA GLY A 141 8.19 -20.67 -2.10
C GLY A 141 6.99 -19.72 -2.07
N SER A 142 7.19 -18.43 -1.76
CA SER A 142 6.13 -17.44 -1.94
C SER A 142 5.73 -17.33 -3.40
N SER A 143 4.43 -17.48 -3.68
CA SER A 143 3.88 -17.42 -5.03
C SER A 143 2.50 -16.76 -5.04
N LEU A 144 2.16 -16.09 -6.13
CA LEU A 144 0.85 -15.47 -6.33
C LEU A 144 0.56 -15.32 -7.83
N GLY A 145 -0.50 -15.93 -8.31
CA GLY A 145 -0.85 -15.93 -9.73
C GLY A 145 -1.38 -14.58 -10.24
N PRO A 146 -1.46 -14.40 -11.58
CA PRO A 146 -1.86 -13.14 -12.21
C PRO A 146 -3.34 -12.79 -11.99
N GLN A 147 -4.18 -13.74 -11.59
CA GLN A 147 -5.60 -13.50 -11.26
C GLN A 147 -5.78 -12.50 -10.12
N TRP A 148 -4.76 -12.30 -9.28
CA TRP A 148 -4.77 -11.40 -8.15
C TRP A 148 -4.42 -9.95 -8.51
N GLU A 149 -3.99 -9.68 -9.76
CA GLU A 149 -3.69 -8.31 -10.21
C GLU A 149 -4.91 -7.38 -10.08
N ARG A 150 -6.13 -7.90 -10.28
CA ARG A 150 -7.37 -7.15 -10.05
C ARG A 150 -7.53 -6.60 -8.63
N HIS A 151 -6.83 -7.18 -7.67
CA HIS A 151 -6.85 -6.81 -6.25
C HIS A 151 -5.55 -6.13 -5.81
N ALA A 152 -4.68 -5.76 -6.77
CA ALA A 152 -3.37 -5.17 -6.49
C ALA A 152 -3.43 -3.97 -5.54
N ASP A 153 -4.41 -3.08 -5.68
CA ASP A 153 -4.57 -1.92 -4.79
C ASP A 153 -4.78 -2.32 -3.34
N THR A 154 -5.63 -3.32 -3.10
CA THR A 154 -5.88 -3.84 -1.75
C THR A 154 -4.65 -4.53 -1.20
N LEU A 155 -3.97 -5.36 -2.01
CA LEU A 155 -2.77 -6.09 -1.61
C LEU A 155 -1.61 -5.14 -1.28
N VAL A 156 -1.34 -4.18 -2.17
CA VAL A 156 -0.30 -3.15 -1.97
C VAL A 156 -0.58 -2.34 -0.71
N SER A 157 -1.83 -1.89 -0.52
CA SER A 157 -2.21 -1.15 0.66
C SER A 157 -2.08 -1.98 1.94
N ALA A 158 -2.52 -3.24 1.92
CA ALA A 158 -2.47 -4.12 3.08
C ALA A 158 -1.02 -4.45 3.46
N VAL A 159 -0.24 -5.00 2.53
CA VAL A 159 1.16 -5.37 2.78
C VAL A 159 2.00 -4.15 3.13
N GLY A 160 1.75 -3.01 2.46
CA GLY A 160 2.40 -1.74 2.75
C GLY A 160 2.20 -1.26 4.18
N ASN A 161 0.96 -1.32 4.68
CA ASN A 161 0.63 -0.95 6.06
C ASN A 161 1.18 -1.96 7.07
N LEU A 162 1.03 -3.27 6.82
CA LEU A 162 1.50 -4.30 7.73
C LEU A 162 3.02 -4.27 7.88
N THR A 163 3.77 -4.17 6.79
CA THR A 163 5.24 -4.04 6.82
C THR A 163 5.69 -2.74 7.47
N GLN A 164 4.97 -1.64 7.23
CA GLN A 164 5.27 -0.35 7.88
C GLN A 164 5.08 -0.44 9.41
N ASN A 165 3.99 -1.07 9.86
CA ASN A 165 3.74 -1.29 11.28
C ASN A 165 4.83 -2.17 11.92
N ALA A 166 5.28 -3.22 11.22
CA ALA A 166 6.38 -4.08 11.65
C ALA A 166 7.69 -3.29 11.81
N PHE A 167 8.06 -2.45 10.83
CA PHE A 167 9.25 -1.59 10.92
C PHE A 167 9.15 -0.60 12.09
N GLU A 168 7.98 -0.02 12.29
CA GLU A 168 7.75 0.91 13.39
C GLU A 168 7.77 0.23 14.76
N ALA A 169 7.34 -1.03 14.86
CA ALA A 169 7.45 -1.81 16.08
C ALA A 169 8.90 -2.13 16.45
N LEU A 170 9.79 -2.19 15.45
CA LEU A 170 11.23 -2.43 15.58
C LEU A 170 12.04 -1.13 15.65
N ALA A 171 11.42 0.05 15.65
CA ALA A 171 12.11 1.34 15.54
C ALA A 171 13.28 1.46 16.53
N GLY A 172 14.50 1.60 16.00
CA GLY A 172 15.73 1.78 16.77
C GLY A 172 16.34 0.49 17.36
N GLN A 173 15.81 -0.69 17.01
CA GLN A 173 16.35 -1.98 17.44
C GLN A 173 16.57 -2.91 16.26
N PRO A 174 17.67 -3.69 16.26
CA PRO A 174 17.81 -4.78 15.29
C PRO A 174 16.66 -5.76 15.40
N GLY A 175 16.11 -6.17 14.27
CA GLY A 175 14.99 -7.11 14.26
C GLY A 175 14.80 -7.71 12.90
N ARG A 176 13.82 -8.62 12.81
CA ARG A 176 13.48 -9.32 11.58
C ARG A 176 12.03 -9.10 11.22
N VAL A 177 11.78 -8.90 9.94
CA VAL A 177 10.44 -8.89 9.33
C VAL A 177 10.44 -9.88 8.17
N THR A 178 9.49 -10.82 8.18
CA THR A 178 9.36 -11.84 7.15
C THR A 178 7.98 -11.74 6.52
N VAL A 179 7.91 -11.84 5.20
CA VAL A 179 6.66 -11.89 4.44
C VAL A 179 6.53 -13.25 3.78
N LEU A 180 5.43 -13.94 4.00
CA LEU A 180 5.05 -15.17 3.31
C LEU A 180 3.83 -14.86 2.44
N ILE A 181 3.85 -15.30 1.19
CA ILE A 181 2.75 -15.15 0.23
C ILE A 181 2.44 -16.53 -0.32
N GLY A 182 1.19 -16.96 -0.22
CA GLY A 182 0.73 -18.23 -0.75
C GLY A 182 -0.65 -18.13 -1.34
N GLU A 183 -0.96 -19.04 -2.26
CA GLU A 183 -2.30 -19.24 -2.79
C GLU A 183 -2.61 -20.74 -2.88
N ASP A 184 -3.90 -21.04 -2.78
CA ASP A 184 -4.47 -22.36 -2.97
C ASP A 184 -5.80 -22.25 -3.73
N PRO A 185 -6.50 -23.35 -4.02
CA PRO A 185 -7.81 -23.30 -4.71
C PRO A 185 -8.89 -22.54 -3.95
N GLU A 186 -8.77 -22.35 -2.64
CA GLU A 186 -9.74 -21.66 -1.80
C GLU A 186 -9.47 -20.15 -1.76
N GLY A 187 -8.23 -19.73 -2.03
CA GLY A 187 -7.88 -18.30 -2.00
C GLY A 187 -6.40 -18.02 -1.91
N MET A 188 -6.08 -16.87 -1.33
CA MET A 188 -4.71 -16.46 -1.07
C MET A 188 -4.51 -16.07 0.39
N GLN A 189 -3.29 -16.20 0.86
CA GLN A 189 -2.86 -15.81 2.19
C GLN A 189 -1.54 -15.04 2.12
N ILE A 190 -1.47 -13.95 2.87
CA ILE A 190 -0.22 -13.23 3.13
C ILE A 190 -0.02 -13.16 4.64
N GLU A 191 1.14 -13.57 5.11
CA GLU A 191 1.59 -13.37 6.49
C GLU A 191 2.71 -12.34 6.52
N VAL A 192 2.63 -11.39 7.44
CA VAL A 192 3.72 -10.48 7.80
C VAL A 192 4.07 -10.74 9.25
N GLU A 193 5.28 -11.24 9.48
CA GLU A 193 5.79 -11.59 10.79
C GLU A 193 6.89 -10.61 11.20
N ASP A 194 6.86 -10.12 12.43
CA ASP A 194 7.89 -9.28 13.02
C ASP A 194 8.39 -9.81 14.37
N SER A 195 9.65 -9.56 14.67
CA SER A 195 10.29 -9.89 15.95
C SER A 195 10.15 -8.81 17.02
N GLY A 196 9.26 -7.86 16.82
CA GLY A 196 9.03 -6.74 17.73
C GLY A 196 8.32 -7.12 19.04
N PRO A 197 8.08 -6.15 19.90
CA PRO A 197 7.52 -6.38 21.23
C PRO A 197 6.07 -6.88 21.20
N GLY A 198 5.40 -6.81 20.07
CA GLY A 198 4.00 -7.19 19.90
C GLY A 198 3.02 -6.04 20.03
N VAL A 199 1.76 -6.35 19.80
CA VAL A 199 0.67 -5.40 19.99
C VAL A 199 0.39 -5.25 21.49
N PRO A 200 0.35 -4.03 22.06
CA PRO A 200 -0.03 -3.81 23.44
C PRO A 200 -1.40 -4.42 23.75
N ALA A 201 -1.55 -5.03 24.95
CA ALA A 201 -2.75 -5.78 25.32
C ALA A 201 -4.02 -4.90 25.34
N ASP A 202 -3.89 -3.64 25.73
CA ASP A 202 -4.94 -2.62 25.73
C ASP A 202 -5.41 -2.23 24.32
N LEU A 203 -4.57 -2.38 23.31
CA LEU A 203 -4.89 -2.08 21.91
C LEU A 203 -5.34 -3.30 21.13
N SER A 204 -5.07 -4.52 21.59
CA SER A 204 -5.34 -5.76 20.85
C SER A 204 -6.81 -5.90 20.44
N GLY A 205 -7.76 -5.52 21.30
CA GLY A 205 -9.19 -5.55 20.99
C GLY A 205 -9.69 -4.42 20.09
N ALA A 206 -8.97 -3.31 20.02
CA ALA A 206 -9.34 -2.11 19.27
C ALA A 206 -8.48 -1.89 18.02
N LEU A 207 -7.54 -2.78 17.73
CA LEU A 207 -6.50 -2.59 16.71
C LEU A 207 -7.03 -2.22 15.32
N TYR A 208 -8.22 -2.68 14.97
CA TYR A 208 -8.88 -2.46 13.69
C TYR A 208 -9.94 -1.35 13.74
N THR A 209 -10.13 -0.71 14.89
CA THR A 209 -11.08 0.41 15.01
C THR A 209 -10.44 1.71 14.54
N ARG A 210 -11.29 2.63 14.06
CA ARG A 210 -10.86 3.92 13.56
C ARG A 210 -10.19 4.73 14.67
N GLY A 211 -8.96 5.20 14.43
CA GLY A 211 -8.22 6.03 15.39
C GLY A 211 -7.48 5.22 16.48
N ALA A 212 -7.52 3.89 16.47
CA ALA A 212 -6.71 3.07 17.37
C ALA A 212 -5.23 3.19 16.97
N SER A 213 -4.46 3.90 17.77
CA SER A 213 -3.01 4.06 17.60
C SER A 213 -2.36 4.29 18.96
N SER A 214 -1.27 3.58 19.25
CA SER A 214 -0.41 3.86 20.39
C SER A 214 0.44 5.14 20.23
N LYS A 215 0.36 5.81 19.07
CA LYS A 215 1.32 6.84 18.61
C LYS A 215 0.74 8.26 18.48
N GLY A 216 -0.42 8.54 19.14
CA GLY A 216 -1.02 9.88 19.24
C GLY A 216 -2.15 10.17 18.23
N GLU A 217 -2.83 11.30 18.42
CA GLU A 217 -3.94 11.75 17.59
C GLU A 217 -3.51 12.00 16.14
N GLY A 218 -4.34 11.57 15.18
CA GLY A 218 -4.10 11.70 13.73
C GLY A 218 -3.45 10.48 13.07
N ARG A 219 -3.07 9.42 13.81
CA ARG A 219 -2.58 8.13 13.30
C ARG A 219 -3.58 7.01 13.67
N GLY A 220 -3.55 5.89 12.95
CA GLY A 220 -4.45 4.75 13.23
C GLY A 220 -5.52 4.52 12.15
N TYR A 221 -5.39 5.18 11.01
CA TYR A 221 -6.29 4.96 9.86
C TYR A 221 -5.84 3.80 8.95
N GLY A 222 -4.57 3.41 9.01
CA GLY A 222 -3.97 2.41 8.11
C GLY A 222 -4.65 1.04 8.21
N LEU A 223 -4.64 0.41 9.40
CA LEU A 223 -5.22 -0.91 9.60
C LEU A 223 -6.75 -0.93 9.48
N HIS A 224 -7.43 0.13 9.93
CA HIS A 224 -8.88 0.26 9.75
C HIS A 224 -9.27 0.31 8.26
N GLY A 225 -8.57 1.12 7.46
CA GLY A 225 -8.80 1.20 6.02
C GLY A 225 -8.47 -0.10 5.29
N VAL A 226 -7.40 -0.79 5.70
CA VAL A 226 -7.06 -2.13 5.19
C VAL A 226 -8.16 -3.12 5.50
N MET A 227 -8.61 -3.20 6.76
CA MET A 227 -9.67 -4.10 7.19
C MET A 227 -10.93 -3.92 6.35
N GLY A 228 -11.38 -2.66 6.14
CA GLY A 228 -12.57 -2.37 5.33
C GLY A 228 -12.45 -2.86 3.89
N ARG A 229 -11.30 -2.63 3.23
CA ARG A 229 -11.06 -3.14 1.87
C ARG A 229 -10.99 -4.66 1.79
N VAL A 230 -10.34 -5.30 2.75
CA VAL A 230 -10.24 -6.76 2.84
C VAL A 230 -11.62 -7.38 3.03
N GLN A 231 -12.42 -6.84 3.94
CA GLN A 231 -13.79 -7.31 4.19
C GLN A 231 -14.72 -7.11 2.98
N ALA A 232 -14.57 -6.01 2.25
CA ALA A 232 -15.33 -5.76 1.02
C ALA A 232 -15.07 -6.82 -0.07
N LEU A 233 -13.93 -7.49 -0.01
CA LEU A 233 -13.57 -8.62 -0.88
C LEU A 233 -13.90 -9.99 -0.27
N GLY A 234 -14.62 -10.04 0.85
CA GLY A 234 -14.93 -11.27 1.57
C GLY A 234 -13.76 -11.87 2.34
N GLY A 235 -12.66 -11.14 2.46
CA GLY A 235 -11.46 -11.57 3.14
C GLY A 235 -11.44 -11.31 4.64
N GLN A 236 -10.33 -11.68 5.27
CA GLN A 236 -10.11 -11.50 6.69
C GLN A 236 -8.70 -10.98 6.95
N LEU A 237 -8.57 -10.17 8.00
CA LEU A 237 -7.30 -9.72 8.55
C LEU A 237 -7.27 -10.07 10.03
N ARG A 238 -6.29 -10.84 10.44
CA ARG A 238 -6.11 -11.30 11.83
C ARG A 238 -4.70 -10.99 12.30
N HIS A 239 -4.49 -10.95 13.61
CA HIS A 239 -3.17 -10.92 14.20
C HIS A 239 -3.09 -11.93 15.34
N THR A 240 -1.91 -12.44 15.56
CA THR A 240 -1.60 -13.39 16.64
C THR A 240 -0.17 -13.19 17.13
N ARG A 241 0.14 -13.75 18.29
CA ARG A 241 1.50 -13.85 18.80
C ARG A 241 1.91 -15.32 18.77
N ARG A 242 2.96 -15.65 18.02
CA ARG A 242 3.48 -17.02 17.85
C ARG A 242 5.00 -17.00 18.07
N ASP A 243 5.49 -17.79 19.02
CA ASP A 243 6.92 -17.93 19.34
C ASP A 243 7.65 -16.59 19.59
N GLY A 244 7.00 -15.67 20.31
CA GLY A 244 7.55 -14.35 20.58
C GLY A 244 7.50 -13.37 19.42
N ARG A 245 6.89 -13.73 18.30
CA ARG A 245 6.75 -12.89 17.08
C ARG A 245 5.31 -12.45 16.88
N THR A 246 5.10 -11.26 16.35
CA THR A 246 3.80 -10.79 15.92
C THR A 246 3.55 -11.25 14.49
N VAL A 247 2.43 -11.88 14.24
CA VAL A 247 2.03 -12.35 12.91
C VAL A 247 0.72 -11.69 12.53
N PHE A 248 0.73 -10.91 11.46
CA PHE A 248 -0.48 -10.44 10.79
C PHE A 248 -0.76 -11.33 9.59
N GLN A 249 -1.98 -11.83 9.52
CA GLN A 249 -2.44 -12.75 8.48
C GLN A 249 -3.59 -12.12 7.72
N LEU A 250 -3.39 -11.91 6.43
CA LEU A 250 -4.38 -11.48 5.46
C LEU A 250 -4.83 -12.68 4.63
N SER A 251 -6.13 -12.92 4.49
CA SER A 251 -6.66 -13.90 3.56
C SER A 251 -7.74 -13.28 2.67
N LEU A 252 -7.76 -13.68 1.40
CA LEU A 252 -8.83 -13.35 0.45
C LEU A 252 -9.33 -14.65 -0.18
N PRO A 253 -10.66 -14.82 -0.38
CA PRO A 253 -11.21 -15.96 -1.09
C PRO A 253 -10.78 -15.95 -2.57
N ALA A 254 -10.74 -17.12 -3.18
CA ALA A 254 -10.43 -17.23 -4.60
C ALA A 254 -11.36 -16.32 -5.43
N PRO A 255 -10.81 -15.58 -6.41
CA PRO A 255 -11.64 -14.77 -7.28
C PRO A 255 -12.61 -15.67 -8.05
N THR A 256 -13.91 -15.40 -7.95
CA THR A 256 -14.91 -16.11 -8.75
C THR A 256 -14.56 -15.95 -10.24
N PRO A 257 -14.38 -17.04 -10.99
CA PRO A 257 -14.14 -16.93 -12.42
C PRO A 257 -15.31 -16.19 -13.06
N PRO A 258 -15.06 -15.35 -14.09
CA PRO A 258 -16.16 -14.70 -14.81
C PRO A 258 -17.11 -15.81 -15.32
N ALA A 259 -18.41 -15.64 -15.05
CA ALA A 259 -19.41 -16.55 -15.56
C ALA A 259 -19.20 -16.70 -17.08
N LEU A 260 -18.95 -17.93 -17.54
CA LEU A 260 -18.92 -18.22 -18.97
C LEU A 260 -20.29 -17.85 -19.53
N THR A 261 -20.40 -16.70 -20.17
CA THR A 261 -21.54 -16.40 -21.04
C THR A 261 -21.48 -17.40 -22.19
N VAL A 262 -22.26 -18.48 -22.08
CA VAL A 262 -22.50 -19.36 -23.21
C VAL A 262 -23.20 -18.46 -24.25
N PRO A 263 -22.66 -18.32 -25.47
CA PRO A 263 -23.36 -17.61 -26.52
C PRO A 263 -24.69 -18.34 -26.76
N ASP A 264 -25.79 -17.59 -26.75
CA ASP A 264 -27.10 -18.11 -27.17
C ASP A 264 -26.93 -18.69 -28.57
N GLU A 265 -27.17 -20.00 -28.72
CA GLU A 265 -27.18 -20.64 -30.02
C GLU A 265 -28.27 -19.94 -30.88
N PRO A 266 -27.91 -19.47 -32.07
CA PRO A 266 -28.95 -18.91 -32.96
C PRO A 266 -29.96 -20.02 -33.30
N GLY A 267 -31.17 -19.80 -32.81
CA GLY A 267 -32.30 -20.73 -33.01
C GLY A 267 -32.40 -21.16 -34.48
N VAL A 268 -32.31 -22.48 -34.69
CA VAL A 268 -32.63 -23.11 -35.97
C VAL A 268 -34.09 -22.84 -36.24
N ARG A 269 -34.39 -21.88 -37.11
CA ARG A 269 -35.70 -21.69 -37.70
C ARG A 269 -35.96 -22.89 -38.63
N SER A 270 -36.74 -23.84 -38.16
CA SER A 270 -37.43 -24.81 -39.01
C SER A 270 -38.54 -24.04 -39.76
N GLY A 271 -38.25 -23.73 -41.02
CA GLY A 271 -39.28 -23.27 -41.98
C GLY A 271 -40.08 -24.44 -42.53
N PRO A 272 -41.30 -24.14 -43.05
CA PRO A 272 -42.27 -25.15 -43.45
C PRO A 272 -41.87 -25.97 -44.66
#